data_54abb5f4e4bff6f421c4a7af201cccd0
#
_entry.id   54abb5f4e4bff6f421c4a7af201cccd0
#
_cell.length_a   1.000
_cell.length_b   1.000
_cell.length_c   1.000
_cell.angle_alpha   90.00
_cell.angle_beta   90.00
_cell.angle_gamma   90.00
#
_symmetry.space_group_name_H-M   'P 1'
#
loop_
_entity.id
_entity.type
_entity.pdbx_description
1 polymer ?
#
loop_
_entity_poly.entity_id
_entity_poly.type
_entity_poly.pdbx_seq_one_letter_code
_entity_poly.pdbx_strand_id
1 'polypeptide(L)'
;MAGILYIVPTPVGNLDDMTFRAVQVLKDVGLILAEDTRTTGILLHKYGIQGKLQSHHKFNEHQTVELIKERILQGLDVALVSDAGTPGISDPGFLLVRTCSAEGIEVVTLPGATACIPAIVSSGLPCDRFCFEGFLPVKKGRMTLLNALAAESRTMVFYESPYRLVKTLEQFAEHFGPERRCSVAREISKIHEEHRRGTLAEVAAWFREHEPKGEIVITVAGAPEKKASKDRHPDA
;
A
#
# COMPACT_ATOMS: atom_id res chain seq x y z
N MET A 1 15.23 29.55 8.01
CA MET A 1 13.92 28.98 7.60
C MET A 1 13.95 27.52 8.02
N ALA A 2 12.81 26.94 8.39
CA ALA A 2 12.72 25.51 8.62
C ALA A 2 13.02 24.75 7.31
N GLY A 3 13.55 23.52 7.42
CA GLY A 3 13.67 22.62 6.31
C GLY A 3 12.35 21.98 5.91
N ILE A 4 12.39 21.08 4.94
CA ILE A 4 11.22 20.37 4.35
C ILE A 4 11.32 18.87 4.67
N LEU A 5 10.17 18.26 4.99
CA LEU A 5 10.03 16.81 5.03
C LEU A 5 9.54 16.30 3.67
N TYR A 6 10.36 15.56 2.95
CA TYR A 6 9.99 14.90 1.71
C TYR A 6 9.58 13.45 1.96
N ILE A 7 8.39 13.06 1.49
CA ILE A 7 7.94 11.66 1.45
C ILE A 7 8.23 11.15 0.04
N VAL A 8 9.16 10.22 -0.07
CA VAL A 8 9.72 9.79 -1.35
C VAL A 8 9.36 8.33 -1.63
N PRO A 9 8.45 8.05 -2.55
CA PRO A 9 8.14 6.70 -2.99
C PRO A 9 9.35 6.01 -3.61
N THR A 10 9.52 4.73 -3.30
CA THR A 10 10.56 3.85 -3.85
C THR A 10 9.95 2.75 -4.71
N PRO A 11 10.70 2.15 -5.63
CA PRO A 11 10.19 1.09 -6.51
C PRO A 11 9.59 -0.09 -5.77
N VAL A 12 8.50 -0.65 -6.28
CA VAL A 12 7.84 -1.84 -5.70
C VAL A 12 8.36 -3.18 -6.23
N GLY A 13 9.28 -3.13 -7.20
CA GLY A 13 9.87 -4.34 -7.78
C GLY A 13 10.90 -4.09 -8.86
N ASN A 14 10.69 -3.07 -9.69
CA ASN A 14 11.62 -2.67 -10.73
C ASN A 14 12.32 -1.36 -10.35
N LEU A 15 13.63 -1.40 -10.19
CA LEU A 15 14.39 -0.21 -9.79
C LEU A 15 14.24 0.97 -10.78
N ASP A 16 13.86 0.72 -12.04
CA ASP A 16 13.67 1.77 -13.04
C ASP A 16 12.35 2.54 -12.87
N ASP A 17 11.45 2.12 -11.95
CA ASP A 17 10.24 2.87 -11.58
C ASP A 17 10.52 4.08 -10.66
N MET A 18 11.78 4.43 -10.43
CA MET A 18 12.16 5.61 -9.68
C MET A 18 11.96 6.87 -10.53
N THR A 19 11.28 7.89 -9.99
CA THR A 19 11.11 9.14 -10.72
C THR A 19 12.41 10.00 -10.70
N PHE A 20 12.65 10.77 -11.75
CA PHE A 20 13.78 11.71 -11.80
C PHE A 20 13.76 12.70 -10.63
N ARG A 21 12.58 13.19 -10.25
CA ARG A 21 12.41 14.10 -9.12
C ARG A 21 12.77 13.43 -7.79
N ALA A 22 12.40 12.17 -7.59
CA ALA A 22 12.76 11.42 -6.40
C ALA A 22 14.28 11.24 -6.28
N VAL A 23 14.95 10.89 -7.39
CA VAL A 23 16.42 10.81 -7.43
C VAL A 23 17.06 12.14 -7.07
N GLN A 24 16.55 13.26 -7.61
CA GLN A 24 17.10 14.59 -7.33
C GLN A 24 16.91 14.97 -5.85
N VAL A 25 15.70 14.79 -5.30
CA VAL A 25 15.43 15.08 -3.89
C VAL A 25 16.36 14.27 -2.97
N LEU A 26 16.54 12.97 -3.23
CA LEU A 26 17.44 12.13 -2.43
C LEU A 26 18.92 12.54 -2.53
N LYS A 27 19.34 13.23 -3.60
CA LYS A 27 20.69 13.83 -3.71
C LYS A 27 20.83 15.11 -2.90
N ASP A 28 19.77 15.89 -2.78
CA ASP A 28 19.81 17.25 -2.25
C ASP A 28 19.57 17.31 -0.74
N VAL A 29 18.82 16.36 -0.17
CA VAL A 29 18.49 16.37 1.27
C VAL A 29 19.69 16.04 2.15
N GLY A 30 19.75 16.65 3.34
CA GLY A 30 20.81 16.41 4.30
C GLY A 30 20.68 15.11 5.10
N LEU A 31 19.49 14.47 5.09
CA LEU A 31 19.24 13.21 5.79
C LEU A 31 18.17 12.39 5.08
N ILE A 32 18.41 11.09 4.94
CA ILE A 32 17.45 10.11 4.40
C ILE A 32 17.08 9.15 5.53
N LEU A 33 15.79 9.09 5.87
CA LEU A 33 15.21 8.15 6.81
C LEU A 33 14.74 6.92 6.05
N ALA A 34 15.17 5.74 6.49
CA ALA A 34 14.88 4.47 5.81
C ALA A 34 14.33 3.44 6.80
N GLU A 35 13.38 2.62 6.36
CA GLU A 35 12.89 1.49 7.14
C GLU A 35 14.00 0.46 7.33
N ASP A 36 14.60 -0.02 6.23
CA ASP A 36 15.83 -0.80 6.22
C ASP A 36 16.92 -0.05 5.44
N THR A 37 17.96 0.39 6.15
CA THR A 37 19.08 1.12 5.56
C THR A 37 19.88 0.29 4.56
N ARG A 38 19.84 -1.04 4.62
CA ARG A 38 20.52 -1.94 3.68
C ARG A 38 19.80 -1.94 2.34
N THR A 39 18.47 -2.12 2.34
CA THR A 39 17.62 -2.07 1.14
C THR A 39 17.74 -0.71 0.47
N THR A 40 17.58 0.36 1.24
CA THR A 40 17.73 1.73 0.73
C THR A 40 19.14 1.97 0.20
N GLY A 41 20.19 1.46 0.86
CA GLY A 41 21.58 1.59 0.40
C GLY A 41 21.81 1.02 -1.00
N ILE A 42 21.18 -0.11 -1.34
CA ILE A 42 21.23 -0.68 -2.70
C ILE A 42 20.61 0.28 -3.73
N LEU A 43 19.43 0.84 -3.40
CA LEU A 43 18.76 1.82 -4.26
C LEU A 43 19.63 3.06 -4.49
N LEU A 44 20.17 3.65 -3.41
CA LEU A 44 21.02 4.83 -3.50
C LEU A 44 22.28 4.55 -4.35
N HIS A 45 22.91 3.39 -4.17
CA HIS A 45 24.08 2.98 -4.95
C HIS A 45 23.76 2.89 -6.46
N LYS A 46 22.61 2.28 -6.84
CA LYS A 46 22.19 2.21 -8.25
C LYS A 46 22.10 3.57 -8.91
N TYR A 47 21.61 4.59 -8.17
CA TYR A 47 21.43 5.95 -8.70
C TYR A 47 22.60 6.90 -8.43
N GLY A 48 23.71 6.40 -7.90
CA GLY A 48 24.88 7.21 -7.58
C GLY A 48 24.59 8.31 -6.55
N ILE A 49 23.68 8.03 -5.60
CA ILE A 49 23.28 8.96 -4.55
C ILE A 49 24.17 8.71 -3.33
N GLN A 50 24.86 9.78 -2.87
CA GLN A 50 25.58 9.78 -1.62
C GLN A 50 24.78 10.56 -0.60
N GLY A 51 24.19 9.86 0.38
CA GLY A 51 23.31 10.44 1.38
C GLY A 51 23.57 9.87 2.77
N LYS A 52 23.31 10.67 3.79
CA LYS A 52 23.32 10.22 5.18
C LYS A 52 22.06 9.42 5.46
N LEU A 53 22.20 8.12 5.72
CA LEU A 53 21.10 7.24 6.08
C LEU A 53 20.92 7.16 7.60
N GLN A 54 19.66 7.17 8.05
CA GLN A 54 19.27 6.88 9.43
C GLN A 54 18.06 5.95 9.42
N SER A 55 18.09 4.91 10.27
CA SER A 55 16.95 4.01 10.44
C SER A 55 15.76 4.70 11.08
N HIS A 56 14.56 4.54 10.47
CA HIS A 56 13.27 5.02 10.97
C HIS A 56 12.19 4.00 10.62
N HIS A 57 11.81 3.17 11.58
CA HIS A 57 10.88 2.06 11.43
C HIS A 57 9.88 2.02 12.60
N LYS A 58 8.84 1.22 12.49
CA LYS A 58 7.73 1.13 13.48
C LYS A 58 8.17 0.89 14.93
N PHE A 59 9.37 0.34 15.17
CA PHE A 59 9.85 0.07 16.51
C PHE A 59 10.65 1.23 17.12
N ASN A 60 11.13 2.18 16.31
CA ASN A 60 11.90 3.33 16.81
C ASN A 60 11.27 4.68 16.46
N GLU A 61 10.20 4.75 15.63
CA GLU A 61 9.60 6.00 15.19
C GLU A 61 9.20 6.91 16.36
N HIS A 62 8.59 6.36 17.42
CA HIS A 62 8.22 7.14 18.61
C HIS A 62 9.41 7.79 19.34
N GLN A 63 10.61 7.20 19.22
CA GLN A 63 11.81 7.74 19.87
C GLN A 63 12.53 8.76 18.98
N THR A 64 12.38 8.62 17.65
CA THR A 64 13.14 9.43 16.69
C THR A 64 12.38 10.63 16.17
N VAL A 65 11.04 10.62 16.20
CA VAL A 65 10.19 11.67 15.61
C VAL A 65 10.52 13.05 16.15
N GLU A 66 10.64 13.23 17.46
CA GLU A 66 10.92 14.54 18.06
C GLU A 66 12.28 15.09 17.63
N LEU A 67 13.31 14.24 17.66
CA LEU A 67 14.66 14.62 17.22
C LEU A 67 14.70 15.00 15.75
N ILE A 68 13.99 14.26 14.89
CA ILE A 68 13.91 14.55 13.45
C ILE A 68 13.19 15.88 13.23
N LYS A 69 12.05 16.10 13.88
CA LYS A 69 11.30 17.36 13.85
C LYS A 69 12.21 18.55 14.20
N GLU A 70 12.94 18.46 15.31
CA GLU A 70 13.84 19.53 15.74
C GLU A 70 14.92 19.84 14.69
N ARG A 71 15.51 18.83 14.06
CA ARG A 71 16.49 19.03 12.97
C ARG A 71 15.88 19.75 11.77
N ILE A 72 14.63 19.39 11.41
CA ILE A 72 13.93 20.06 10.29
C ILE A 72 13.65 21.52 10.67
N LEU A 73 13.22 21.81 11.91
CA LEU A 73 13.02 23.18 12.38
C LEU A 73 14.32 24.00 12.36
N GLN A 74 15.48 23.34 12.51
CA GLN A 74 16.82 23.97 12.39
C GLN A 74 17.27 24.17 10.94
N GLY A 75 16.44 23.83 9.95
CA GLY A 75 16.72 24.04 8.51
C GLY A 75 17.25 22.82 7.77
N LEU A 76 17.21 21.62 8.36
CA LEU A 76 17.62 20.39 7.67
C LEU A 76 16.49 19.84 6.79
N ASP A 77 16.72 19.70 5.49
CA ASP A 77 15.83 18.96 4.62
C ASP A 77 16.00 17.45 4.84
N VAL A 78 14.88 16.74 4.98
CA VAL A 78 14.84 15.33 5.31
C VAL A 78 13.94 14.59 4.32
N ALA A 79 14.40 13.46 3.78
CA ALA A 79 13.57 12.53 3.02
C ALA A 79 13.23 11.31 3.86
N LEU A 80 11.97 10.86 3.79
CA LEU A 80 11.53 9.56 4.29
C LEU A 80 11.26 8.64 3.11
N VAL A 81 11.87 7.45 3.12
CA VAL A 81 11.62 6.35 2.19
C VAL A 81 11.15 5.10 2.93
N SER A 82 10.43 4.22 2.25
CA SER A 82 10.12 2.85 2.68
C SER A 82 10.93 1.83 1.86
N ASP A 83 10.87 0.57 2.23
CA ASP A 83 11.56 -0.50 1.49
C ASP A 83 10.97 -0.68 0.08
N ALA A 84 9.65 -0.45 -0.08
CA ALA A 84 8.97 -0.49 -1.37
C ALA A 84 7.70 0.37 -1.34
N GLY A 85 7.46 1.16 -2.38
CA GLY A 85 6.25 1.96 -2.53
C GLY A 85 6.29 3.30 -1.79
N THR A 86 5.12 3.80 -1.40
CA THR A 86 4.92 5.12 -0.79
C THR A 86 4.95 5.02 0.72
N PRO A 87 5.89 5.71 1.41
CA PRO A 87 5.93 5.73 2.88
C PRO A 87 4.61 6.17 3.50
N GLY A 88 4.22 5.54 4.62
CA GLY A 88 2.95 5.78 5.30
C GLY A 88 1.78 4.95 4.76
N ILE A 89 1.91 4.28 3.63
CA ILE A 89 0.90 3.37 3.08
C ILE A 89 1.24 1.93 3.49
N SER A 90 0.71 1.50 4.62
CA SER A 90 1.03 0.24 5.32
C SER A 90 2.46 0.16 5.88
N ASP A 91 3.23 1.24 5.78
CA ASP A 91 4.61 1.39 6.22
C ASP A 91 4.71 2.51 7.29
N PRO A 92 5.85 2.62 8.01
CA PRO A 92 6.12 3.75 8.91
C PRO A 92 6.07 5.10 8.19
N GLY A 93 5.76 6.16 8.94
CA GLY A 93 5.79 7.54 8.43
C GLY A 93 4.60 8.40 8.84
N PHE A 94 3.44 7.80 9.12
CA PHE A 94 2.27 8.55 9.53
C PHE A 94 2.54 9.45 10.75
N LEU A 95 3.24 8.93 11.77
CA LEU A 95 3.53 9.67 12.98
C LEU A 95 4.42 10.89 12.71
N LEU A 96 5.47 10.72 11.89
CA LEU A 96 6.38 11.80 11.50
C LEU A 96 5.64 12.87 10.68
N VAL A 97 4.87 12.49 9.67
CA VAL A 97 4.07 13.41 8.86
C VAL A 97 3.09 14.20 9.73
N ARG A 98 2.35 13.51 10.61
CA ARG A 98 1.41 14.16 11.54
C ARG A 98 2.11 15.18 12.45
N THR A 99 3.25 14.81 13.03
CA THR A 99 4.01 15.67 13.93
C THR A 99 4.54 16.90 13.18
N CYS A 100 5.15 16.72 12.02
CA CYS A 100 5.65 17.83 11.21
C CYS A 100 4.52 18.77 10.76
N SER A 101 3.39 18.23 10.31
CA SER A 101 2.23 19.02 9.89
C SER A 101 1.65 19.84 11.06
N ALA A 102 1.60 19.27 12.27
CA ALA A 102 1.11 19.97 13.46
C ALA A 102 2.00 21.16 13.87
N GLU A 103 3.30 21.08 13.59
CA GLU A 103 4.29 22.14 13.86
C GLU A 103 4.45 23.13 12.70
N GLY A 104 3.63 23.04 11.65
CA GLY A 104 3.72 23.91 10.49
C GLY A 104 4.94 23.68 9.60
N ILE A 105 5.62 22.55 9.75
CA ILE A 105 6.71 22.13 8.85
C ILE A 105 6.12 21.74 7.49
N GLU A 106 6.72 22.23 6.41
CA GLU A 106 6.33 21.85 5.06
C GLU A 106 6.58 20.36 4.82
N VAL A 107 5.54 19.64 4.39
CA VAL A 107 5.59 18.22 4.02
C VAL A 107 5.27 18.09 2.53
N VAL A 108 6.23 17.59 1.77
CA VAL A 108 6.11 17.40 0.32
C VAL A 108 6.10 15.91 0.00
N THR A 109 4.95 15.37 -0.39
CA THR A 109 4.85 13.98 -0.86
C THR A 109 5.04 13.95 -2.37
N LEU A 110 6.03 13.20 -2.85
CA LEU A 110 6.27 13.05 -4.28
C LEU A 110 5.30 12.02 -4.88
N PRO A 111 4.75 12.25 -6.08
CA PRO A 111 4.12 11.19 -6.86
C PRO A 111 5.14 10.09 -7.18
N GLY A 112 4.72 8.84 -7.10
CA GLY A 112 5.62 7.72 -7.39
C GLY A 112 4.99 6.35 -7.21
N ALA A 113 5.84 5.34 -7.09
CA ALA A 113 5.43 3.95 -7.06
C ALA A 113 4.56 3.61 -5.84
N THR A 114 3.54 2.80 -6.09
CA THR A 114 2.69 2.17 -5.07
C THR A 114 2.06 0.92 -5.65
N ALA A 115 1.97 -0.17 -4.91
CA ALA A 115 1.46 -1.44 -5.44
C ALA A 115 -0.06 -1.45 -5.62
N CYS A 116 -0.82 -0.71 -4.78
CA CYS A 116 -2.28 -0.75 -4.81
C CYS A 116 -2.89 -0.17 -6.09
N ILE A 117 -2.30 0.88 -6.68
CA ILE A 117 -2.83 1.50 -7.90
C ILE A 117 -2.65 0.62 -9.14
N PRO A 118 -1.45 0.09 -9.47
CA PRO A 118 -1.32 -0.88 -10.56
C PRO A 118 -2.22 -2.11 -10.37
N ALA A 119 -2.33 -2.63 -9.14
CA ALA A 119 -3.18 -3.79 -8.86
C ALA A 119 -4.65 -3.53 -9.17
N ILE A 120 -5.20 -2.39 -8.73
CA ILE A 120 -6.61 -2.07 -8.99
C ILE A 120 -6.87 -1.79 -10.47
N VAL A 121 -5.99 -1.05 -11.15
CA VAL A 121 -6.13 -0.75 -12.58
C VAL A 121 -6.07 -2.04 -13.41
N SER A 122 -5.12 -2.94 -13.12
CA SER A 122 -4.97 -4.19 -13.83
C SER A 122 -6.01 -5.25 -13.44
N SER A 123 -6.78 -5.04 -12.36
CA SER A 123 -7.82 -6.00 -11.93
C SER A 123 -8.98 -6.13 -12.93
N GLY A 124 -9.29 -5.05 -13.69
CA GLY A 124 -10.46 -4.95 -14.54
C GLY A 124 -11.77 -4.74 -13.76
N LEU A 125 -11.69 -4.42 -12.46
CA LEU A 125 -12.82 -4.03 -11.63
C LEU A 125 -13.01 -2.50 -11.67
N PRO A 126 -14.21 -1.96 -11.31
CA PRO A 126 -14.41 -0.54 -11.21
C PRO A 126 -13.38 0.13 -10.31
N CYS A 127 -12.69 1.16 -10.78
CA CYS A 127 -11.58 1.81 -10.09
C CYS A 127 -11.77 3.33 -9.90
N ASP A 128 -12.92 3.88 -10.31
CA ASP A 128 -13.32 5.27 -10.09
C ASP A 128 -13.53 5.60 -8.60
N ARG A 129 -13.99 4.62 -7.84
CA ARG A 129 -14.18 4.69 -6.38
C ARG A 129 -13.75 3.38 -5.75
N PHE A 130 -12.79 3.42 -4.84
CA PHE A 130 -12.31 2.23 -4.14
C PHE A 130 -11.93 2.53 -2.68
N CYS A 131 -11.79 1.49 -1.87
CA CYS A 131 -11.22 1.57 -0.52
C CYS A 131 -9.92 0.78 -0.46
N PHE A 132 -8.92 1.36 0.17
CA PHE A 132 -7.69 0.68 0.51
C PHE A 132 -7.76 0.22 1.98
N GLU A 133 -7.76 -1.09 2.19
CA GLU A 133 -7.91 -1.72 3.50
C GLU A 133 -6.57 -2.19 4.08
N GLY A 134 -5.50 -2.18 3.26
CA GLY A 134 -4.17 -2.63 3.68
C GLY A 134 -4.15 -4.09 4.13
N PHE A 135 -3.36 -4.41 5.15
CA PHE A 135 -3.30 -5.75 5.72
C PHE A 135 -4.43 -5.98 6.72
N LEU A 136 -5.21 -7.04 6.51
CA LEU A 136 -6.23 -7.46 7.47
C LEU A 136 -5.60 -7.87 8.82
N PRO A 137 -6.27 -7.60 9.95
CA PRO A 137 -5.84 -8.09 11.24
C PRO A 137 -5.60 -9.60 11.23
N VAL A 138 -4.53 -10.06 11.92
CA VAL A 138 -4.19 -11.49 11.94
C VAL A 138 -5.21 -12.31 12.74
N LYS A 139 -5.69 -11.78 13.89
CA LYS A 139 -6.62 -12.45 14.80
C LYS A 139 -7.75 -11.52 15.27
N LYS A 140 -7.48 -10.72 16.32
CA LYS A 140 -8.49 -9.85 16.97
C LYS A 140 -9.01 -8.80 15.97
N GLY A 141 -10.33 -8.68 15.86
CA GLY A 141 -11.00 -7.72 14.99
C GLY A 141 -11.17 -8.16 13.52
N ARG A 142 -10.51 -9.26 13.08
CA ARG A 142 -10.57 -9.71 11.68
C ARG A 142 -11.99 -10.04 11.22
N MET A 143 -12.73 -10.84 11.98
CA MET A 143 -14.11 -11.24 11.64
C MET A 143 -15.06 -10.04 11.66
N THR A 144 -14.91 -9.14 12.63
CA THR A 144 -15.70 -7.90 12.72
C THR A 144 -15.47 -7.02 11.48
N LEU A 145 -14.23 -6.88 11.03
CA LEU A 145 -13.91 -6.13 9.82
C LEU A 145 -14.47 -6.80 8.57
N LEU A 146 -14.33 -8.13 8.42
CA LEU A 146 -14.89 -8.85 7.28
C LEU A 146 -16.43 -8.70 7.19
N ASN A 147 -17.11 -8.79 8.31
CA ASN A 147 -18.57 -8.58 8.36
C ASN A 147 -18.94 -7.14 7.95
N ALA A 148 -18.19 -6.15 8.39
CA ALA A 148 -18.42 -4.75 8.00
C ALA A 148 -18.19 -4.52 6.50
N LEU A 149 -17.15 -5.13 5.93
CA LEU A 149 -16.80 -5.01 4.51
C LEU A 149 -17.71 -5.80 3.57
N ALA A 150 -18.53 -6.74 4.08
CA ALA A 150 -19.44 -7.54 3.24
C ALA A 150 -20.43 -6.67 2.45
N ALA A 151 -20.84 -5.53 3.00
CA ALA A 151 -21.77 -4.58 2.39
C ALA A 151 -21.08 -3.43 1.64
N GLU A 152 -19.75 -3.37 1.61
CA GLU A 152 -19.00 -2.31 0.90
C GLU A 152 -19.29 -2.38 -0.60
N SER A 153 -19.79 -1.28 -1.16
CA SER A 153 -20.19 -1.19 -2.58
C SER A 153 -19.06 -0.79 -3.52
N ARG A 154 -17.97 -0.24 -2.98
CA ARG A 154 -16.78 0.13 -3.76
C ARG A 154 -15.85 -1.06 -3.91
N THR A 155 -15.00 -1.02 -4.91
CA THR A 155 -13.88 -1.98 -5.02
C THR A 155 -12.95 -1.84 -3.81
N MET A 156 -12.56 -2.97 -3.22
CA MET A 156 -11.69 -3.04 -2.05
C MET A 156 -10.30 -3.55 -2.45
N VAL A 157 -9.24 -2.96 -1.90
CA VAL A 157 -7.85 -3.36 -2.16
C VAL A 157 -7.18 -3.74 -0.85
N PHE A 158 -6.59 -4.94 -0.80
CA PHE A 158 -5.92 -5.48 0.37
C PHE A 158 -4.48 -5.85 0.03
N TYR A 159 -3.57 -5.68 0.98
CA TYR A 159 -2.27 -6.33 0.97
C TYR A 159 -2.36 -7.65 1.73
N GLU A 160 -1.68 -8.68 1.24
CA GLU A 160 -1.68 -9.96 1.92
C GLU A 160 -0.34 -10.70 1.77
N SER A 161 -0.03 -11.50 2.78
CA SER A 161 1.11 -12.41 2.76
C SER A 161 0.78 -13.66 1.94
N PRO A 162 1.73 -14.21 1.17
CA PRO A 162 1.54 -15.46 0.44
C PRO A 162 1.11 -16.62 1.37
N TYR A 163 1.62 -16.67 2.58
CA TYR A 163 1.27 -17.70 3.57
C TYR A 163 -0.18 -17.63 4.07
N ARG A 164 -0.88 -16.53 3.82
CA ARG A 164 -2.27 -16.34 4.28
C ARG A 164 -3.26 -16.20 3.13
N LEU A 165 -2.77 -16.08 1.88
CA LEU A 165 -3.58 -15.78 0.71
C LEU A 165 -4.79 -16.71 0.59
N VAL A 166 -4.57 -18.03 0.56
CA VAL A 166 -5.63 -19.01 0.35
C VAL A 166 -6.70 -18.87 1.44
N LYS A 167 -6.28 -18.84 2.71
CA LYS A 167 -7.20 -18.66 3.85
C LYS A 167 -7.97 -17.33 3.76
N THR A 168 -7.33 -16.28 3.32
CA THR A 168 -7.97 -14.96 3.18
C THR A 168 -9.02 -14.97 2.07
N LEU A 169 -8.72 -15.58 0.91
CA LEU A 169 -9.68 -15.74 -0.19
C LEU A 169 -10.88 -16.60 0.21
N GLU A 170 -10.67 -17.68 0.97
CA GLU A 170 -11.74 -18.52 1.51
C GLU A 170 -12.66 -17.74 2.46
N GLN A 171 -12.08 -16.96 3.36
CA GLN A 171 -12.84 -16.08 4.25
C GLN A 171 -13.59 -15.00 3.47
N PHE A 172 -13.00 -14.43 2.43
CA PHE A 172 -13.72 -13.51 1.55
C PHE A 172 -14.89 -14.20 0.84
N ALA A 173 -14.70 -15.42 0.34
CA ALA A 173 -15.79 -16.20 -0.26
C ALA A 173 -16.93 -16.49 0.73
N GLU A 174 -16.61 -16.79 1.99
CA GLU A 174 -17.58 -17.02 3.06
C GLU A 174 -18.38 -15.75 3.41
N HIS A 175 -17.69 -14.59 3.54
CA HIS A 175 -18.32 -13.35 4.02
C HIS A 175 -18.90 -12.49 2.90
N PHE A 176 -18.27 -12.47 1.72
CA PHE A 176 -18.68 -11.61 0.60
C PHE A 176 -19.47 -12.36 -0.48
N GLY A 177 -19.48 -13.69 -0.41
CA GLY A 177 -20.07 -14.60 -1.39
C GLY A 177 -19.04 -15.15 -2.38
N PRO A 178 -19.11 -16.47 -2.70
CA PRO A 178 -18.12 -17.18 -3.54
C PRO A 178 -18.05 -16.63 -4.97
N GLU A 179 -19.15 -16.08 -5.50
CA GLU A 179 -19.25 -15.52 -6.85
C GLU A 179 -18.75 -14.07 -6.95
N ARG A 180 -18.34 -13.45 -5.83
CA ARG A 180 -17.79 -12.09 -5.84
C ARG A 180 -16.51 -12.06 -6.70
N ARG A 181 -16.47 -11.15 -7.67
CA ARG A 181 -15.30 -11.00 -8.55
C ARG A 181 -14.10 -10.49 -7.79
N CYS A 182 -12.94 -11.03 -8.11
CA CYS A 182 -11.67 -10.58 -7.53
C CYS A 182 -10.51 -10.70 -8.52
N SER A 183 -9.42 -10.07 -8.17
CA SER A 183 -8.11 -10.22 -8.82
C SER A 183 -7.04 -10.33 -7.75
N VAL A 184 -6.11 -11.26 -7.92
CA VAL A 184 -4.88 -11.34 -7.15
C VAL A 184 -3.73 -10.94 -8.06
N ALA A 185 -3.07 -9.83 -7.73
CA ALA A 185 -1.83 -9.39 -8.38
C ALA A 185 -0.66 -9.81 -7.50
N ARG A 186 0.31 -10.50 -8.08
CA ARG A 186 1.49 -11.03 -7.40
C ARG A 186 2.75 -10.49 -8.06
N GLU A 187 3.74 -10.12 -7.25
CA GLU A 187 5.07 -9.69 -7.72
C GLU A 187 5.00 -8.55 -8.76
N ILE A 188 4.14 -7.55 -8.52
CA ILE A 188 3.95 -6.39 -9.42
C ILE A 188 5.29 -5.73 -9.71
N SER A 189 5.52 -5.38 -10.98
CA SER A 189 6.74 -4.74 -11.50
C SER A 189 7.99 -5.63 -11.45
N LYS A 190 7.87 -6.91 -11.06
CA LYS A 190 8.96 -7.87 -11.00
C LYS A 190 8.89 -8.88 -12.16
N ILE A 191 9.95 -9.68 -12.31
CA ILE A 191 10.11 -10.65 -13.42
C ILE A 191 9.04 -11.76 -13.41
N HIS A 192 8.44 -12.02 -12.23
CA HIS A 192 7.40 -13.03 -12.05
C HIS A 192 6.04 -12.41 -11.75
N GLU A 193 5.78 -11.21 -12.29
CA GLU A 193 4.48 -10.57 -12.18
C GLU A 193 3.38 -11.47 -12.74
N GLU A 194 2.31 -11.63 -11.96
CA GLU A 194 1.17 -12.45 -12.33
C GLU A 194 -0.13 -11.81 -11.85
N HIS A 195 -1.18 -11.92 -12.67
CA HIS A 195 -2.52 -11.48 -12.34
C HIS A 195 -3.52 -12.62 -12.50
N ARG A 196 -4.11 -13.09 -11.40
CA ARG A 196 -5.17 -14.09 -11.41
C ARG A 196 -6.53 -13.46 -11.15
N ARG A 197 -7.42 -13.52 -12.14
CA ARG A 197 -8.75 -12.93 -12.11
C ARG A 197 -9.82 -14.01 -12.15
N GLY A 198 -10.93 -13.81 -11.44
CA GLY A 198 -12.05 -14.75 -11.40
C GLY A 198 -13.04 -14.39 -10.31
N THR A 199 -13.83 -15.38 -9.91
CA THR A 199 -14.60 -15.32 -8.65
C THR A 199 -13.69 -15.67 -7.46
N LEU A 200 -14.09 -15.30 -6.26
CA LEU A 200 -13.35 -15.67 -5.04
C LEU A 200 -13.17 -17.19 -4.93
N ALA A 201 -14.20 -17.96 -5.29
CA ALA A 201 -14.12 -19.42 -5.28
C ALA A 201 -13.09 -19.97 -6.27
N GLU A 202 -13.12 -19.50 -7.54
CA GLU A 202 -12.19 -19.93 -8.60
C GLU A 202 -10.74 -19.59 -8.24
N VAL A 203 -10.50 -18.34 -7.79
CA VAL A 203 -9.16 -17.87 -7.48
C VAL A 203 -8.61 -18.58 -6.23
N ALA A 204 -9.44 -18.83 -5.20
CA ALA A 204 -9.04 -19.61 -4.04
C ALA A 204 -8.68 -21.05 -4.41
N ALA A 205 -9.49 -21.70 -5.27
CA ALA A 205 -9.22 -23.06 -5.75
C ALA A 205 -7.89 -23.13 -6.50
N TRP A 206 -7.62 -22.16 -7.38
CA TRP A 206 -6.37 -22.13 -8.13
C TRP A 206 -5.14 -22.02 -7.23
N PHE A 207 -5.16 -21.12 -6.20
CA PHE A 207 -4.04 -20.94 -5.29
C PHE A 207 -3.87 -22.08 -4.26
N ARG A 208 -4.86 -22.96 -4.07
CA ARG A 208 -4.67 -24.22 -3.31
C ARG A 208 -3.75 -25.20 -4.05
N GLU A 209 -3.83 -25.20 -5.39
CA GLU A 209 -3.03 -26.09 -6.24
C GLU A 209 -1.67 -25.46 -6.61
N HIS A 210 -1.58 -24.12 -6.57
CA HIS A 210 -0.41 -23.35 -6.96
C HIS A 210 0.05 -22.49 -5.80
N GLU A 211 1.02 -22.96 -5.04
CA GLU A 211 1.52 -22.27 -3.85
C GLU A 211 1.99 -20.85 -4.18
N PRO A 212 1.37 -19.80 -3.58
CA PRO A 212 1.73 -18.43 -3.85
C PRO A 212 3.07 -18.07 -3.22
N LYS A 213 3.89 -17.26 -3.93
CA LYS A 213 5.15 -16.70 -3.44
C LYS A 213 5.21 -15.21 -3.72
N GLY A 214 6.01 -14.51 -2.93
CA GLY A 214 6.26 -13.08 -3.11
C GLY A 214 5.19 -12.18 -2.52
N GLU A 215 5.11 -10.96 -3.01
CA GLU A 215 4.22 -9.91 -2.52
C GLU A 215 2.90 -9.92 -3.27
N ILE A 216 1.81 -9.68 -2.54
CA ILE A 216 0.46 -9.90 -3.07
C ILE A 216 -0.44 -8.72 -2.76
N VAL A 217 -1.19 -8.31 -3.78
CA VAL A 217 -2.32 -7.38 -3.67
C VAL A 217 -3.59 -8.10 -4.12
N ILE A 218 -4.61 -8.09 -3.26
CA ILE A 218 -5.93 -8.64 -3.58
C ILE A 218 -6.87 -7.47 -3.86
N THR A 219 -7.55 -7.50 -5.01
CA THR A 219 -8.61 -6.55 -5.35
C THR A 219 -9.92 -7.30 -5.40
N VAL A 220 -10.94 -6.83 -4.68
CA VAL A 220 -12.27 -7.48 -4.61
C VAL A 220 -13.33 -6.47 -5.03
N ALA A 221 -14.25 -6.90 -5.89
CA ALA A 221 -15.37 -6.07 -6.31
C ALA A 221 -16.27 -5.69 -5.13
N GLY A 222 -16.87 -4.52 -5.19
CA GLY A 222 -17.89 -4.08 -4.24
C GLY A 222 -19.12 -5.00 -4.21
N ALA A 223 -19.94 -4.86 -3.19
CA ALA A 223 -21.23 -5.53 -3.10
C ALA A 223 -22.11 -5.14 -4.30
N PRO A 224 -22.82 -6.09 -4.93
CA PRO A 224 -23.75 -5.76 -6.00
C PRO A 224 -24.84 -4.84 -5.45
N GLU A 225 -25.23 -3.83 -6.24
CA GLU A 225 -26.38 -3.01 -5.90
C GLU A 225 -27.60 -3.92 -5.70
N LYS A 226 -28.31 -3.75 -4.59
CA LYS A 226 -29.62 -4.38 -4.42
C LYS A 226 -30.51 -3.81 -5.53
N LYS A 227 -30.87 -4.62 -6.54
CA LYS A 227 -31.90 -4.23 -7.50
C LYS A 227 -33.12 -3.86 -6.69
N ALA A 228 -33.53 -2.58 -6.76
CA ALA A 228 -34.81 -2.15 -6.23
C ALA A 228 -35.87 -3.06 -6.89
N SER A 229 -36.65 -3.79 -6.11
CA SER A 229 -37.81 -4.51 -6.61
C SER A 229 -38.70 -3.48 -7.29
N LYS A 230 -38.80 -3.54 -8.62
CA LYS A 230 -39.90 -2.86 -9.32
C LYS A 230 -41.16 -3.58 -8.89
N ASP A 231 -41.77 -3.13 -7.81
CA ASP A 231 -43.15 -3.43 -7.53
C ASP A 231 -43.95 -2.88 -8.72
N ARG A 232 -44.29 -3.78 -9.64
CA ARG A 232 -45.36 -3.52 -10.61
C ARG A 232 -46.64 -3.46 -9.79
N HIS A 233 -47.19 -2.27 -9.58
CA HIS A 233 -48.59 -2.15 -9.29
C HIS A 233 -49.32 -2.81 -10.46
N PRO A 234 -50.15 -3.83 -10.23
CA PRO A 234 -51.14 -4.21 -11.23
C PRO A 234 -52.20 -3.12 -11.27
N ASP A 235 -52.39 -2.61 -12.46
CA ASP A 235 -53.43 -1.66 -12.77
C ASP A 235 -54.82 -2.15 -12.26
N ALA A 236 -55.49 -1.27 -11.58
CA ALA A 236 -56.95 -1.30 -11.42
C ALA A 236 -57.62 -0.46 -12.51
#